data_c502a0bb15d8fb3c7090ee6d95b097ed
#
_entry.id   c502a0bb15d8fb3c7090ee6d95b097ed
#
_cell.length_a   1.000
_cell.length_b   1.000
_cell.length_c   1.000
_cell.angle_alpha   90.00
_cell.angle_beta   90.00
_cell.angle_gamma   90.00
#
_symmetry.space_group_name_H-M   'P 1'
#
loop_
_entity.id
_entity.type
_entity.pdbx_description
1 polymer ?
#
loop_
_entity_poly.entity_id
_entity_poly.type
_entity_poly.pdbx_seq_one_letter_code
_entity_poly.pdbx_strand_id
1 'polypeptide(L)'
;TAYDNGGDFFQNGGAWDTNVSVSGGNKTGNFFLSGSFYDQDGIIPTTGYTKTTFRFNAEQRWKMLTFNANVAYSQARTSKTLTSAGLHDSSGTGSMVALYGWARSDDMKHYLNEDGSKYRIFEGRQELSADVENPYWMLDNYRLKDDTERFTGSFSVKADITDWWWISYRMGVDSYTTENSNR
;
A
#
# COMPACT_ATOMS: atom_id res chain seq x y z
N THR A 1 3.66 2.29 39.39
CA THR A 1 4.38 2.96 38.32
C THR A 1 3.43 3.07 37.15
N ALA A 2 3.35 4.24 36.50
CA ALA A 2 2.53 4.42 35.32
C ALA A 2 3.40 4.17 34.10
N TYR A 3 2.91 3.35 33.16
CA TYR A 3 3.55 3.08 31.87
C TYR A 3 3.12 4.12 30.85
N ASP A 4 4.03 4.49 29.95
CA ASP A 4 3.71 5.33 28.78
C ASP A 4 3.36 4.46 27.58
N ASN A 5 2.31 3.67 27.74
CA ASN A 5 1.86 2.73 26.71
C ASN A 5 1.58 3.41 25.36
N GLY A 6 1.08 4.66 25.38
CA GLY A 6 0.82 5.42 24.18
C GLY A 6 2.09 5.85 23.44
N GLY A 7 3.07 6.39 24.16
CA GLY A 7 4.35 6.78 23.55
C GLY A 7 5.15 5.58 23.05
N ASP A 8 5.10 4.49 23.78
CA ASP A 8 5.83 3.26 23.47
C ASP A 8 5.22 2.46 22.29
N PHE A 9 3.93 2.65 22.00
CA PHE A 9 3.24 1.92 20.94
C PHE A 9 3.61 2.41 19.55
N PHE A 10 3.77 3.71 19.39
CA PHE A 10 4.07 4.27 18.08
C PHE A 10 5.57 4.18 17.77
N GLN A 11 5.86 3.95 16.52
CA GLN A 11 7.22 4.00 15.98
C GLN A 11 7.41 5.21 15.08
N ASN A 12 8.68 5.56 14.82
CA ASN A 12 8.98 6.57 13.80
C ASN A 12 8.69 5.96 12.42
N GLY A 13 7.77 6.59 11.68
CA GLY A 13 7.56 6.29 10.28
C GLY A 13 8.67 6.91 9.42
N GLY A 14 9.10 6.18 8.40
CA GLY A 14 10.06 6.66 7.41
C GLY A 14 9.53 6.41 6.01
N ALA A 15 10.02 7.19 5.04
CA ALA A 15 9.72 6.93 3.64
C ALA A 15 10.97 7.06 2.79
N TRP A 16 11.12 6.14 1.86
CA TRP A 16 12.19 6.12 0.88
C TRP A 16 11.61 6.13 -0.53
N ASP A 17 12.00 7.11 -1.33
CA ASP A 17 11.59 7.22 -2.73
C ASP A 17 12.81 7.26 -3.63
N THR A 18 12.86 6.32 -4.57
CA THR A 18 13.91 6.23 -5.57
C THR A 18 13.29 6.23 -6.96
N ASN A 19 13.79 7.09 -7.81
CA ASN A 19 13.36 7.19 -9.19
C ASN A 19 14.57 7.25 -10.12
N VAL A 20 14.57 6.39 -11.14
CA VAL A 20 15.58 6.37 -12.17
C VAL A 20 14.89 6.47 -13.52
N SER A 21 15.40 7.34 -14.38
CA SER A 21 14.87 7.46 -15.74
C SER A 21 16.00 7.63 -16.76
N VAL A 22 15.73 7.13 -17.94
CA VAL A 22 16.57 7.34 -19.12
C VAL A 22 15.70 7.73 -20.28
N SER A 23 16.15 8.71 -21.04
CA SER A 23 15.48 9.15 -22.25
C SER A 23 16.51 9.37 -23.35
N GLY A 24 16.07 9.18 -24.57
CA GLY A 24 16.91 9.42 -25.73
C GLY A 24 16.06 9.57 -26.97
N GLY A 25 16.69 10.06 -28.03
CA GLY A 25 15.97 10.24 -29.28
C GLY A 25 16.84 10.84 -30.37
N ASN A 26 16.26 10.87 -31.55
CA ASN A 26 16.82 11.46 -32.73
C ASN A 26 15.74 12.26 -33.50
N LYS A 27 16.01 12.66 -34.72
CA LYS A 27 15.03 13.42 -35.53
C LYS A 27 13.76 12.65 -35.88
N THR A 28 13.76 11.33 -35.76
CA THR A 28 12.67 10.44 -36.17
C THR A 28 12.01 9.72 -35.05
N GLY A 29 12.58 9.73 -33.85
CA GLY A 29 11.97 9.07 -32.72
C GLY A 29 12.60 9.42 -31.40
N ASN A 30 11.85 9.17 -30.35
CA ASN A 30 12.29 9.35 -28.97
C ASN A 30 11.74 8.22 -28.09
N PHE A 31 12.40 8.02 -26.98
CA PHE A 31 11.92 7.11 -25.94
C PHE A 31 12.19 7.69 -24.55
N PHE A 32 11.38 7.25 -23.62
CA PHE A 32 11.52 7.50 -22.20
C PHE A 32 11.25 6.20 -21.45
N LEU A 33 12.16 5.81 -20.59
CA LEU A 33 12.03 4.69 -19.68
C LEU A 33 12.24 5.17 -18.26
N SER A 34 11.38 4.80 -17.33
CA SER A 34 11.58 5.08 -15.91
C SER A 34 11.16 3.92 -15.03
N GLY A 35 11.86 3.79 -13.92
CA GLY A 35 11.53 2.90 -12.83
C GLY A 35 11.52 3.68 -11.52
N SER A 36 10.54 3.42 -10.67
CA SER A 36 10.48 4.00 -9.32
C SER A 36 10.18 2.93 -8.29
N PHE A 37 10.77 3.11 -7.14
CA PHE A 37 10.51 2.32 -5.94
C PHE A 37 10.23 3.26 -4.79
N TYR A 38 9.09 3.09 -4.16
CA TYR A 38 8.67 3.81 -2.97
C TYR A 38 8.42 2.81 -1.86
N ASP A 39 8.97 3.08 -0.70
CA ASP A 39 8.84 2.29 0.52
C ASP A 39 8.54 3.19 1.70
N GLN A 40 7.52 2.87 2.47
CA GLN A 40 7.09 3.66 3.61
C GLN A 40 6.72 2.77 4.77
N ASP A 41 7.36 3.00 5.90
CA ASP A 41 6.95 2.45 7.20
C ASP A 41 5.87 3.33 7.82
N GLY A 42 4.82 2.70 8.34
CA GLY A 42 3.79 3.38 9.11
C GLY A 42 4.23 3.72 10.52
N ILE A 43 3.54 4.67 11.16
CA ILE A 43 3.75 5.00 12.57
C ILE A 43 3.20 3.93 13.52
N ILE A 44 2.27 3.09 13.05
CA ILE A 44 1.81 1.91 13.78
C ILE A 44 2.71 0.75 13.38
N PRO A 45 3.28 -0.02 14.32
CA PRO A 45 4.12 -1.17 13.99
C PRO A 45 3.41 -2.14 13.04
N THR A 46 4.16 -2.83 12.19
CA THR A 46 3.68 -3.78 11.19
C THR A 46 2.86 -3.21 10.03
N THR A 47 2.64 -1.89 10.01
CA THR A 47 1.99 -1.22 8.88
C THR A 47 3.02 -0.61 7.94
N GLY A 48 2.72 -0.63 6.65
CA GLY A 48 3.63 -0.09 5.64
C GLY A 48 3.02 -0.10 4.24
N TYR A 49 3.70 0.59 3.34
CA TYR A 49 3.31 0.69 1.94
C TYR A 49 4.53 0.64 1.05
N THR A 50 4.52 -0.27 0.07
CA THR A 50 5.55 -0.31 -0.96
C THR A 50 4.91 -0.18 -2.33
N LYS A 51 5.60 0.52 -3.24
CA LYS A 51 5.14 0.66 -4.63
C LYS A 51 6.31 0.63 -5.59
N THR A 52 6.21 -0.26 -6.57
CA THR A 52 7.13 -0.30 -7.70
C THR A 52 6.39 0.13 -8.96
N THR A 53 7.02 0.98 -9.77
CA THR A 53 6.42 1.43 -11.03
C THR A 53 7.46 1.37 -12.15
N PHE A 54 7.04 0.87 -13.30
CA PHE A 54 7.79 0.95 -14.56
C PHE A 54 6.97 1.68 -15.61
N ARG A 55 7.63 2.56 -16.37
CA ARG A 55 7.00 3.29 -17.48
C ARG A 55 7.92 3.27 -18.69
N PHE A 56 7.31 3.02 -19.83
CA PHE A 56 7.97 3.13 -21.13
C PHE A 56 7.07 3.93 -22.07
N ASN A 57 7.63 4.96 -22.66
CA ASN A 57 6.98 5.74 -23.68
C ASN A 57 7.92 5.84 -24.87
N ALA A 58 7.38 5.67 -26.08
CA ALA A 58 8.15 5.82 -27.31
C ALA A 58 7.31 6.45 -28.40
N GLU A 59 7.96 7.28 -29.20
CA GLU A 59 7.43 7.79 -30.45
C GLU A 59 8.42 7.49 -31.57
N GLN A 60 7.93 6.98 -32.67
CA GLN A 60 8.75 6.75 -33.85
C GLN A 60 8.01 7.25 -35.10
N ARG A 61 8.68 8.09 -35.89
CA ARG A 61 8.21 8.56 -37.19
C ARG A 61 8.91 7.79 -38.29
N TRP A 62 8.12 7.32 -39.23
CA TRP A 62 8.62 6.65 -40.41
C TRP A 62 7.82 7.10 -41.64
N LYS A 63 8.46 7.91 -42.49
CA LYS A 63 7.78 8.55 -43.62
C LYS A 63 6.54 9.32 -43.16
N MET A 64 5.35 8.93 -43.65
CA MET A 64 4.06 9.52 -43.31
C MET A 64 3.44 8.96 -42.02
N LEU A 65 4.07 7.97 -41.41
CA LEU A 65 3.52 7.30 -40.23
C LEU A 65 4.21 7.78 -38.96
N THR A 66 3.40 8.00 -37.91
CA THR A 66 3.87 8.25 -36.56
C THR A 66 3.29 7.19 -35.63
N PHE A 67 4.15 6.44 -34.97
CA PHE A 67 3.81 5.42 -33.98
C PHE A 67 4.06 5.95 -32.59
N ASN A 68 3.10 5.78 -31.69
CA ASN A 68 3.28 6.05 -30.26
C ASN A 68 2.92 4.81 -29.47
N ALA A 69 3.78 4.47 -28.51
CA ALA A 69 3.56 3.42 -27.55
C ALA A 69 3.77 3.96 -26.13
N ASN A 70 2.84 3.69 -25.24
CA ASN A 70 2.95 4.03 -23.84
C ASN A 70 2.56 2.78 -23.03
N VAL A 71 3.44 2.37 -22.14
CA VAL A 71 3.23 1.24 -21.26
C VAL A 71 3.58 1.64 -19.84
N ALA A 72 2.75 1.30 -18.89
CA ALA A 72 3.05 1.43 -17.47
C ALA A 72 2.60 0.18 -16.72
N TYR A 73 3.45 -0.27 -15.81
CA TYR A 73 3.15 -1.33 -14.85
C TYR A 73 3.43 -0.81 -13.46
N SER A 74 2.54 -1.08 -12.54
CA SER A 74 2.76 -0.77 -11.13
C SER A 74 2.27 -1.91 -10.24
N GLN A 75 3.05 -2.19 -9.21
CA GLN A 75 2.68 -3.07 -8.11
C GLN A 75 2.73 -2.28 -6.82
N ALA A 76 1.65 -2.31 -6.06
CA ALA A 76 1.54 -1.67 -4.75
C ALA A 76 1.15 -2.71 -3.70
N ARG A 77 1.87 -2.74 -2.59
CA ARG A 77 1.59 -3.58 -1.44
C ARG A 77 1.34 -2.71 -0.23
N THR A 78 0.24 -2.96 0.44
CA THR A 78 -0.11 -2.27 1.68
C THR A 78 -0.25 -3.29 2.80
N SER A 79 0.50 -3.11 3.87
CA SER A 79 0.31 -3.83 5.14
C SER A 79 -0.48 -2.94 6.08
N LYS A 80 -1.60 -3.45 6.58
CA LYS A 80 -2.52 -2.73 7.46
C LYS A 80 -2.77 -3.54 8.72
N THR A 81 -3.22 -2.85 9.75
CA THR A 81 -3.82 -3.46 10.93
C THR A 81 -5.24 -2.92 11.11
N LEU A 82 -6.05 -3.66 11.84
CA LEU A 82 -7.39 -3.20 12.21
C LEU A 82 -7.25 -2.09 13.26
N THR A 83 -7.46 -0.83 12.86
CA THR A 83 -7.28 0.34 13.74
C THR A 83 -8.53 0.69 14.51
N SER A 84 -9.71 0.50 13.92
CA SER A 84 -11.00 0.74 14.54
C SER A 84 -12.02 -0.29 14.09
N ALA A 85 -12.91 -0.69 14.97
CA ALA A 85 -14.13 -1.37 14.56
C ALA A 85 -15.11 -0.38 13.93
N GLY A 86 -15.92 -0.85 13.00
CA GLY A 86 -17.07 -0.07 12.52
C GLY A 86 -17.96 0.37 13.68
N LEU A 87 -18.55 1.55 13.55
CA LEU A 87 -19.39 2.20 14.59
C LEU A 87 -20.57 1.34 15.10
N HIS A 88 -20.83 0.19 14.52
CA HIS A 88 -21.96 -0.68 14.83
C HIS A 88 -21.60 -2.11 15.29
N ASP A 89 -20.31 -2.44 15.36
CA ASP A 89 -19.92 -3.75 15.87
C ASP A 89 -19.42 -3.64 17.31
N SER A 90 -20.24 -4.09 18.23
CA SER A 90 -19.94 -4.12 19.66
C SER A 90 -18.83 -5.12 20.03
N SER A 91 -18.43 -5.97 19.10
CA SER A 91 -17.36 -6.97 19.29
C SER A 91 -16.03 -6.54 18.69
N GLY A 92 -16.00 -5.47 17.91
CA GLY A 92 -14.83 -5.06 17.18
C GLY A 92 -14.05 -3.98 17.91
N THR A 93 -12.95 -4.34 18.50
CA THR A 93 -11.95 -3.43 19.01
C THR A 93 -10.80 -3.35 18.02
N GLY A 94 -10.55 -2.16 17.49
CA GLY A 94 -9.35 -1.91 16.71
C GLY A 94 -8.15 -1.63 17.63
N SER A 95 -6.94 -1.77 17.13
CA SER A 95 -5.71 -1.55 17.88
C SER A 95 -5.64 -0.17 18.53
N MET A 96 -6.20 0.86 17.91
CA MET A 96 -6.23 2.22 18.46
C MET A 96 -7.23 2.35 19.62
N VAL A 97 -8.39 1.70 19.50
CA VAL A 97 -9.38 1.66 20.59
C VAL A 97 -8.80 0.89 21.80
N ALA A 98 -8.14 -0.22 21.52
CA ALA A 98 -7.46 -1.02 22.52
C ALA A 98 -6.31 -0.24 23.21
N LEU A 99 -5.51 0.50 22.45
CA LEU A 99 -4.45 1.35 22.98
C LEU A 99 -4.96 2.39 23.97
N TYR A 100 -6.03 3.10 23.61
CA TYR A 100 -6.61 4.12 24.49
C TYR A 100 -7.37 3.54 25.68
N GLY A 101 -7.86 2.31 25.54
CA GLY A 101 -8.56 1.58 26.61
C GLY A 101 -7.62 0.85 27.57
N TRP A 102 -6.35 0.65 27.23
CA TRP A 102 -5.40 -0.10 28.05
C TRP A 102 -5.04 0.65 29.34
N ALA A 103 -5.03 -0.07 30.47
CA ALA A 103 -4.75 0.51 31.76
C ALA A 103 -3.27 0.97 31.86
N ARG A 104 -3.04 2.21 32.28
CA ARG A 104 -1.68 2.75 32.47
C ARG A 104 -0.90 2.12 33.64
N SER A 105 -1.57 1.35 34.45
CA SER A 105 -0.95 0.58 35.55
C SER A 105 -0.34 -0.74 35.10
N ASP A 106 -0.61 -1.16 33.85
CA ASP A 106 -0.17 -2.43 33.27
C ASP A 106 0.73 -2.19 32.06
N ASP A 107 1.75 -3.04 31.90
CA ASP A 107 2.68 -2.97 30.78
C ASP A 107 2.06 -3.62 29.55
N MET A 108 1.70 -2.80 28.59
CA MET A 108 1.08 -3.27 27.34
C MET A 108 2.00 -4.17 26.51
N LYS A 109 3.33 -4.07 26.66
CA LYS A 109 4.30 -4.95 25.98
C LYS A 109 4.25 -6.39 26.45
N HIS A 110 3.71 -6.61 27.65
CA HIS A 110 3.44 -7.94 28.18
C HIS A 110 2.09 -8.45 27.65
N TYR A 111 2.06 -8.91 26.41
CA TYR A 111 0.83 -9.34 25.72
C TYR A 111 0.69 -10.86 25.55
N LEU A 112 1.71 -11.63 25.95
CA LEU A 112 1.71 -13.09 25.98
C LEU A 112 2.07 -13.61 27.36
N ASN A 113 1.45 -14.70 27.75
CA ASN A 113 1.83 -15.49 28.93
C ASN A 113 3.07 -16.34 28.60
N GLU A 114 3.68 -16.96 29.62
CA GLU A 114 4.84 -17.84 29.48
C GLU A 114 4.60 -19.05 28.56
N ASP A 115 3.36 -19.50 28.45
CA ASP A 115 2.92 -20.59 27.58
C ASP A 115 2.61 -20.14 26.14
N GLY A 116 2.80 -18.85 25.84
CA GLY A 116 2.50 -18.25 24.53
C GLY A 116 1.01 -17.92 24.31
N SER A 117 0.15 -18.17 25.31
CA SER A 117 -1.24 -17.74 25.25
C SER A 117 -1.38 -16.22 25.42
N LYS A 118 -2.51 -15.69 25.01
CA LYS A 118 -2.83 -14.27 25.10
C LYS A 118 -2.92 -13.83 26.55
N TYR A 119 -2.14 -12.81 26.94
CA TYR A 119 -2.27 -12.16 28.24
C TYR A 119 -3.53 -11.29 28.29
N ARG A 120 -4.26 -11.37 29.41
CA ARG A 120 -5.48 -10.60 29.69
C ARG A 120 -5.37 -9.88 31.01
N ILE A 121 -5.66 -8.60 31.08
CA ILE A 121 -5.63 -7.81 32.32
C ILE A 121 -6.66 -8.34 33.32
N PHE A 122 -7.83 -8.76 32.85
CA PHE A 122 -8.95 -9.20 33.67
C PHE A 122 -9.21 -10.70 33.51
N GLU A 123 -8.26 -11.52 33.93
CA GLU A 123 -8.36 -12.97 33.85
C GLU A 123 -9.68 -13.48 34.45
N GLY A 124 -10.49 -14.16 33.64
CA GLY A 124 -11.69 -14.88 34.10
C GLY A 124 -12.90 -14.03 34.48
N ARG A 125 -12.85 -12.71 34.34
CA ARG A 125 -13.99 -11.81 34.61
C ARG A 125 -14.74 -11.46 33.34
N GLN A 126 -15.39 -12.43 32.73
CA GLN A 126 -16.27 -12.21 31.56
C GLN A 126 -17.48 -11.30 31.85
N GLU A 127 -17.76 -11.01 33.10
CA GLU A 127 -18.90 -10.19 33.55
C GLU A 127 -18.71 -8.69 33.27
N LEU A 128 -17.49 -8.24 33.08
CA LEU A 128 -17.17 -6.90 32.60
C LEU A 128 -16.98 -6.99 31.11
N SER A 129 -17.94 -6.55 30.34
CA SER A 129 -17.92 -6.40 28.87
C SER A 129 -16.80 -5.48 28.33
N ALA A 130 -15.71 -5.35 29.05
CA ALA A 130 -14.60 -4.44 28.87
C ALA A 130 -13.24 -5.14 28.86
N ASP A 131 -13.18 -6.40 28.41
CA ASP A 131 -11.90 -7.06 28.17
C ASP A 131 -11.29 -6.41 26.90
N VAL A 132 -10.50 -5.37 27.11
CA VAL A 132 -9.81 -4.66 26.05
C VAL A 132 -8.70 -5.59 25.53
N GLU A 133 -8.72 -5.87 24.24
CA GLU A 133 -7.65 -6.64 23.59
C GLU A 133 -6.33 -5.89 23.66
N ASN A 134 -5.22 -6.63 23.85
CA ASN A 134 -3.91 -6.00 23.81
C ASN A 134 -3.56 -5.54 22.37
N PRO A 135 -3.20 -4.28 22.16
CA PRO A 135 -2.88 -3.76 20.83
C PRO A 135 -1.73 -4.53 20.15
N TYR A 136 -0.69 -4.92 20.86
CA TYR A 136 0.43 -5.67 20.27
C TYR A 136 -0.01 -7.08 19.84
N TRP A 137 -0.85 -7.73 20.63
CA TRP A 137 -1.43 -9.01 20.24
C TRP A 137 -2.26 -8.87 18.95
N MET A 138 -3.01 -7.76 18.82
CA MET A 138 -3.77 -7.46 17.61
C MET A 138 -2.88 -7.24 16.40
N LEU A 139 -1.75 -6.52 16.56
CA LEU A 139 -0.78 -6.33 15.48
C LEU A 139 -0.21 -7.64 14.95
N ASP A 140 -0.04 -8.63 15.81
CA ASP A 140 0.52 -9.93 15.43
C ASP A 140 -0.52 -10.85 14.79
N ASN A 141 -1.77 -10.75 15.20
CA ASN A 141 -2.81 -11.72 14.84
C ASN A 141 -3.80 -11.19 13.77
N TYR A 142 -3.94 -9.86 13.61
CA TYR A 142 -4.83 -9.26 12.63
C TYR A 142 -4.03 -8.47 11.58
N ARG A 143 -3.49 -9.18 10.61
CA ARG A 143 -2.72 -8.60 9.52
C ARG A 143 -3.55 -8.57 8.25
N LEU A 144 -3.79 -7.38 7.76
CA LEU A 144 -4.47 -7.14 6.50
C LEU A 144 -3.42 -6.76 5.46
N LYS A 145 -3.43 -7.43 4.32
CA LYS A 145 -2.54 -7.10 3.19
C LYS A 145 -3.36 -6.90 1.94
N ASP A 146 -3.08 -5.83 1.26
CA ASP A 146 -3.61 -5.57 -0.07
C ASP A 146 -2.44 -5.54 -1.06
N ASP A 147 -2.47 -6.41 -2.04
CA ASP A 147 -1.57 -6.41 -3.19
C ASP A 147 -2.37 -5.95 -4.40
N THR A 148 -1.94 -4.85 -5.02
CA THR A 148 -2.57 -4.31 -6.22
C THR A 148 -1.57 -4.25 -7.35
N GLU A 149 -1.90 -4.89 -8.46
CA GLU A 149 -1.16 -4.83 -9.70
C GLU A 149 -1.98 -4.11 -10.76
N ARG A 150 -1.35 -3.19 -11.49
CA ARG A 150 -2.00 -2.50 -12.59
C ARG A 150 -1.09 -2.43 -13.80
N PHE A 151 -1.62 -2.81 -14.91
CA PHE A 151 -1.01 -2.66 -16.23
C PHE A 151 -1.85 -1.72 -17.08
N THR A 152 -1.21 -0.68 -17.61
CA THR A 152 -1.82 0.21 -18.59
C THR A 152 -0.96 0.24 -19.84
N GLY A 153 -1.59 0.13 -21.00
CA GLY A 153 -0.91 0.20 -22.28
C GLY A 153 -1.72 0.99 -23.29
N SER A 154 -1.07 1.77 -24.11
CA SER A 154 -1.69 2.38 -25.27
C SER A 154 -0.73 2.37 -26.47
N PHE A 155 -1.30 2.13 -27.62
CA PHE A 155 -0.60 2.18 -28.90
C PHE A 155 -1.42 3.02 -29.88
N SER A 156 -0.77 3.90 -30.59
CA SER A 156 -1.42 4.67 -31.65
C SER A 156 -0.55 4.77 -32.89
N VAL A 157 -1.22 4.79 -34.01
CA VAL A 157 -0.63 5.04 -35.32
C VAL A 157 -1.36 6.22 -35.95
N LYS A 158 -0.60 7.19 -36.41
CA LYS A 158 -1.11 8.30 -37.19
C LYS A 158 -0.46 8.25 -38.58
N ALA A 159 -1.26 8.38 -39.62
CA ALA A 159 -0.81 8.50 -41.01
C ALA A 159 -1.17 9.90 -41.53
N ASP A 160 -0.19 10.69 -41.89
CA ASP A 160 -0.37 11.99 -42.57
C ASP A 160 -0.43 11.72 -44.08
N ILE A 161 -1.64 11.71 -44.65
CA ILE A 161 -1.89 11.35 -46.05
C ILE A 161 -1.57 12.51 -46.95
N THR A 162 -1.97 13.71 -46.55
CA THR A 162 -1.69 14.98 -47.19
C THR A 162 -1.38 16.05 -46.13
N ASP A 163 -0.97 17.25 -46.51
CA ASP A 163 -0.70 18.36 -45.59
C ASP A 163 -1.94 18.78 -44.77
N TRP A 164 -3.13 18.48 -45.25
CA TRP A 164 -4.41 18.86 -44.64
C TRP A 164 -5.27 17.69 -44.19
N TRP A 165 -4.89 16.44 -44.52
CA TRP A 165 -5.67 15.25 -44.15
C TRP A 165 -4.79 14.15 -43.55
N TRP A 166 -5.21 13.66 -42.37
CA TRP A 166 -4.57 12.59 -41.66
C TRP A 166 -5.61 11.63 -41.09
N ILE A 167 -5.20 10.41 -40.81
CA ILE A 167 -5.97 9.39 -40.12
C ILE A 167 -5.18 8.87 -38.94
N SER A 168 -5.83 8.61 -37.81
CA SER A 168 -5.20 7.96 -36.66
C SER A 168 -6.06 6.87 -36.07
N TYR A 169 -5.37 5.85 -35.61
CA TYR A 169 -5.96 4.76 -34.85
C TYR A 169 -5.26 4.68 -33.50
N ARG A 170 -6.03 4.51 -32.43
CA ARG A 170 -5.51 4.33 -31.07
C ARG A 170 -6.23 3.18 -30.41
N MET A 171 -5.47 2.33 -29.75
CA MET A 171 -5.97 1.28 -28.88
C MET A 171 -5.31 1.43 -27.51
N GLY A 172 -6.01 1.00 -26.47
CA GLY A 172 -5.52 1.00 -25.11
C GLY A 172 -6.07 -0.14 -24.31
N VAL A 173 -5.32 -0.55 -23.31
CA VAL A 173 -5.70 -1.54 -22.31
C VAL A 173 -5.38 -0.98 -20.93
N ASP A 174 -6.29 -1.19 -19.99
CA ASP A 174 -6.10 -0.93 -18.57
C ASP A 174 -6.63 -2.16 -17.82
N SER A 175 -5.75 -2.80 -17.09
CA SER A 175 -6.06 -3.99 -16.31
C SER A 175 -5.49 -3.81 -14.91
N TYR A 176 -6.28 -4.09 -13.91
CA TYR A 176 -5.83 -4.13 -12.53
C TYR A 176 -6.39 -5.33 -11.81
N THR A 177 -5.61 -5.82 -10.86
CA THR A 177 -6.00 -6.90 -9.95
C THR A 177 -5.65 -6.45 -8.55
N THR A 178 -6.57 -6.66 -7.61
CA THR A 178 -6.31 -6.43 -6.18
C THR A 178 -6.58 -7.73 -5.44
N GLU A 179 -5.59 -8.21 -4.74
CA GLU A 179 -5.69 -9.35 -3.84
C GLU A 179 -5.66 -8.86 -2.41
N ASN A 180 -6.71 -9.20 -1.66
CA ASN A 180 -6.82 -8.87 -0.25
C ASN A 180 -6.65 -10.15 0.55
N SER A 181 -5.68 -10.17 1.47
CA SER A 181 -5.48 -11.28 2.39
C SER A 181 -5.66 -10.81 3.83
N ASN A 182 -6.35 -11.62 4.61
CA ASN A 182 -6.56 -11.45 6.04
C ASN A 182 -5.99 -12.67 6.76
N ARG A 183 -5.18 -12.44 7.78
CA ARG A 183 -4.55 -13.50 8.58
C ARG A 183 -4.71 -13.19 10.06
#